data_f80ad82f388cf866716c272828a35fcb
#
_entry.id   f80ad82f388cf866716c272828a35fcb
#
_cell.length_a   1.000
_cell.length_b   1.000
_cell.length_c   1.000
_cell.angle_alpha   90.00
_cell.angle_beta   90.00
_cell.angle_gamma   90.00
#
_symmetry.space_group_name_H-M   'P 1'
#
loop_
_entity.id
_entity.type
_entity.pdbx_description
1 polymer ?
#
loop_
_entity_poly.entity_id
_entity_poly.type
_entity_poly.pdbx_seq_one_letter_code
_entity_poly.pdbx_strand_id
1 'polypeptide(L)'
;ARQLDPLSLIIASDHARILYNSHQYESAVKEYGSVLELDPNFYYARDAMIPCYLELGRYDEAIDGINRWAVREEGTWFWAWKAAVYGRGGHAEEARRALVKLEQVSGSRAERTPALLVAYADTGEKERVIELLQKAYSEHSNAVVQIKVDPMYDPIRHDQRFEDLLRRLGLEN
;
A
#
# COMPACT_ATOMS: atom_id res chain seq x y z
N ALA A 1 -19.14 26.05 -11.61
CA ALA A 1 -18.32 24.85 -11.30
C ALA A 1 -16.86 25.23 -11.57
N ARG A 2 -16.03 25.42 -10.51
CA ARG A 2 -14.59 25.50 -10.67
C ARG A 2 -14.15 24.15 -11.26
N GLN A 3 -13.57 24.16 -12.46
CA GLN A 3 -12.80 23.04 -12.93
C GLN A 3 -11.66 22.86 -11.94
N LEU A 4 -11.71 21.75 -11.16
CA LEU A 4 -10.64 21.36 -10.27
C LEU A 4 -9.42 21.07 -11.15
N ASP A 5 -8.30 21.70 -10.84
CA ASP A 5 -7.05 21.39 -11.50
C ASP A 5 -6.61 20.00 -11.01
N PRO A 6 -6.56 18.96 -11.88
CA PRO A 6 -6.13 17.62 -11.49
C PRO A 6 -4.71 17.61 -10.91
N LEU A 7 -3.86 18.55 -11.33
CA LEU A 7 -2.50 18.70 -10.81
C LEU A 7 -2.53 19.14 -9.33
N SER A 8 -3.46 20.01 -8.95
CA SER A 8 -3.67 20.43 -7.54
C SER A 8 -4.06 19.24 -6.66
N LEU A 9 -4.91 18.32 -7.14
CA LEU A 9 -5.32 17.11 -6.40
C LEU A 9 -4.15 16.12 -6.25
N ILE A 10 -3.32 15.97 -7.28
CA ILE A 10 -2.11 15.12 -7.22
C ILE A 10 -1.12 15.70 -6.19
N ILE A 11 -0.85 17.00 -6.24
CA ILE A 11 0.08 17.66 -5.30
C ILE A 11 -0.40 17.52 -3.85
N ALA A 12 -1.70 17.73 -3.59
CA ALA A 12 -2.28 17.54 -2.26
C ALA A 12 -2.17 16.08 -1.79
N SER A 13 -2.41 15.13 -2.70
CA SER A 13 -2.28 13.71 -2.38
C SER A 13 -0.82 13.30 -2.13
N ASP A 14 0.14 13.88 -2.86
CA ASP A 14 1.57 13.64 -2.61
C ASP A 14 2.02 14.23 -1.27
N HIS A 15 1.46 15.38 -0.85
CA HIS A 15 1.67 15.91 0.49
C HIS A 15 1.14 14.96 1.57
N ALA A 16 -0.08 14.43 1.39
CA ALA A 16 -0.64 13.43 2.29
C ALA A 16 0.22 12.15 2.37
N ARG A 17 0.82 11.73 1.25
CA ARG A 17 1.75 10.60 1.22
C ARG A 17 3.04 10.86 2.00
N ILE A 18 3.56 12.10 1.97
CA ILE A 18 4.70 12.51 2.80
C ILE A 18 4.34 12.42 4.30
N LEU A 19 3.13 12.83 4.68
CA LEU A 19 2.63 12.69 6.05
C LEU A 19 2.55 11.20 6.46
N TYR A 20 2.02 10.34 5.60
CA TYR A 20 2.00 8.90 5.83
C TYR A 20 3.41 8.33 6.06
N ASN A 21 4.36 8.63 5.16
CA ASN A 21 5.75 8.18 5.27
C ASN A 21 6.48 8.75 6.51
N SER A 22 5.94 9.81 7.09
CA SER A 22 6.42 10.43 8.34
C SER A 22 5.65 9.95 9.58
N HIS A 23 4.88 8.86 9.48
CA HIS A 23 4.03 8.28 10.53
C HIS A 23 2.96 9.24 11.10
N GLN A 24 2.58 10.27 10.35
CA GLN A 24 1.53 11.23 10.71
C GLN A 24 0.19 10.81 10.08
N TYR A 25 -0.29 9.62 10.45
CA TYR A 25 -1.39 8.93 9.76
C TYR A 25 -2.72 9.68 9.84
N GLU A 26 -3.10 10.26 11.00
CA GLU A 26 -4.32 11.07 11.12
C GLU A 26 -4.27 12.31 10.22
N SER A 27 -3.10 12.95 10.14
CA SER A 27 -2.92 14.12 9.27
C SER A 27 -3.02 13.73 7.80
N ALA A 28 -2.47 12.57 7.42
CA ALA A 28 -2.58 12.02 6.07
C ALA A 28 -4.03 11.71 5.71
N VAL A 29 -4.80 11.06 6.61
CA VAL A 29 -6.24 10.79 6.40
C VAL A 29 -7.03 12.08 6.19
N LYS A 30 -6.76 13.11 7.00
CA LYS A 30 -7.42 14.41 6.87
C LYS A 30 -7.13 15.06 5.52
N GLU A 31 -5.87 15.03 5.08
CA GLU A 31 -5.46 15.65 3.82
C GLU A 31 -6.06 14.90 2.61
N TYR A 32 -6.02 13.56 2.60
CA TYR A 32 -6.71 12.77 1.59
C TYR A 32 -8.22 13.00 1.61
N GLY A 33 -8.82 13.14 2.79
CA GLY A 33 -10.24 13.48 2.94
C GLY A 33 -10.59 14.80 2.26
N SER A 34 -9.76 15.85 2.44
CA SER A 34 -9.94 17.14 1.78
C SER A 34 -9.86 17.04 0.25
N VAL A 35 -8.99 16.17 -0.28
CA VAL A 35 -8.94 15.87 -1.72
C VAL A 35 -10.24 15.23 -2.20
N LEU A 36 -10.79 14.28 -1.44
CA LEU A 36 -12.04 13.58 -1.78
C LEU A 36 -13.29 14.45 -1.60
N GLU A 37 -13.26 15.49 -0.76
CA GLU A 37 -14.31 16.53 -0.71
C GLU A 37 -14.35 17.32 -2.01
N LEU A 38 -13.19 17.55 -2.64
CA LEU A 38 -13.09 18.25 -3.92
C LEU A 38 -13.48 17.36 -5.11
N ASP A 39 -12.96 16.13 -5.15
CA ASP A 39 -13.32 15.11 -6.13
C ASP A 39 -13.54 13.75 -5.46
N PRO A 40 -14.78 13.36 -5.18
CA PRO A 40 -15.10 12.06 -4.57
C PRO A 40 -14.67 10.84 -5.41
N ASN A 41 -14.37 11.03 -6.69
CA ASN A 41 -13.95 9.98 -7.60
C ASN A 41 -12.42 9.92 -7.80
N PHE A 42 -11.66 10.77 -7.10
CA PHE A 42 -10.22 10.76 -7.19
C PHE A 42 -9.65 9.51 -6.51
N TYR A 43 -9.58 8.42 -7.28
CA TYR A 43 -9.24 7.08 -6.79
C TYR A 43 -7.90 7.04 -6.06
N TYR A 44 -6.90 7.81 -6.50
CA TYR A 44 -5.56 7.82 -5.89
C TYR A 44 -5.60 8.19 -4.39
N ALA A 45 -6.33 9.26 -4.01
CA ALA A 45 -6.46 9.64 -2.61
C ALA A 45 -7.25 8.60 -1.80
N ARG A 46 -8.33 8.06 -2.40
CA ARG A 46 -9.14 7.04 -1.74
C ARG A 46 -8.34 5.77 -1.43
N ASP A 47 -7.52 5.32 -2.37
CA ASP A 47 -6.71 4.11 -2.24
C ASP A 47 -5.62 4.31 -1.20
N ALA A 48 -4.98 5.48 -1.22
CA ALA A 48 -3.92 5.85 -0.31
C ALA A 48 -4.39 6.10 1.14
N MET A 49 -5.69 6.21 1.39
CA MET A 49 -6.24 6.23 2.76
C MET A 49 -6.22 4.85 3.43
N ILE A 50 -6.25 3.76 2.66
CA ILE A 50 -6.31 2.39 3.21
C ILE A 50 -5.12 2.10 4.11
N PRO A 51 -3.85 2.27 3.67
CA PRO A 51 -2.71 2.05 4.55
C PRO A 51 -2.72 2.96 5.78
N CYS A 52 -3.21 4.20 5.67
CA CYS A 52 -3.35 5.07 6.83
C CYS A 52 -4.30 4.48 7.88
N TYR A 53 -5.45 3.94 7.45
CA TYR A 53 -6.39 3.28 8.36
C TYR A 53 -5.79 2.01 9.00
N LEU A 54 -5.00 1.24 8.24
CA LEU A 54 -4.33 0.06 8.77
C LEU A 54 -3.33 0.43 9.88
N GLU A 55 -2.53 1.48 9.68
CA GLU A 55 -1.58 1.96 10.68
C GLU A 55 -2.26 2.55 11.92
N LEU A 56 -3.46 3.11 11.78
CA LEU A 56 -4.29 3.60 12.88
C LEU A 56 -5.09 2.52 13.59
N GLY A 57 -5.07 1.27 13.12
CA GLY A 57 -5.93 0.20 13.65
C GLY A 57 -7.42 0.39 13.35
N ARG A 58 -7.76 1.25 12.40
CA ARG A 58 -9.13 1.57 11.98
C ARG A 58 -9.60 0.61 10.89
N TYR A 59 -9.67 -0.67 11.25
CA TYR A 59 -9.90 -1.76 10.29
C TYR A 59 -11.29 -1.71 9.65
N ASP A 60 -12.31 -1.27 10.38
CA ASP A 60 -13.66 -1.15 9.85
C ASP A 60 -13.73 -0.14 8.70
N GLU A 61 -13.06 1.02 8.84
CA GLU A 61 -12.99 2.03 7.78
C GLU A 61 -12.18 1.53 6.58
N ALA A 62 -11.12 0.76 6.82
CA ALA A 62 -10.36 0.12 5.75
C ALA A 62 -11.20 -0.92 5.00
N ILE A 63 -11.98 -1.75 5.71
CA ILE A 63 -12.91 -2.74 5.13
C ILE A 63 -13.99 -2.03 4.31
N ASP A 64 -14.57 -0.96 4.83
CA ASP A 64 -15.56 -0.15 4.12
C ASP A 64 -14.96 0.49 2.86
N GLY A 65 -13.72 0.95 2.92
CA GLY A 65 -12.98 1.45 1.78
C GLY A 65 -12.87 0.41 0.66
N ILE A 66 -12.41 -0.79 1.00
CA ILE A 66 -12.27 -1.90 0.05
C ILE A 66 -13.62 -2.36 -0.51
N ASN A 67 -14.65 -2.45 0.31
CA ASN A 67 -15.99 -2.89 -0.16
C ASN A 67 -16.60 -1.90 -1.15
N ARG A 68 -16.32 -0.60 -1.01
CA ARG A 68 -16.71 0.41 -2.02
C ARG A 68 -15.95 0.27 -3.35
N TRP A 69 -14.77 -0.33 -3.34
CA TRP A 69 -14.02 -0.66 -4.55
C TRP A 69 -14.61 -1.83 -5.34
N ALA A 70 -15.11 -2.85 -4.66
CA ALA A 70 -15.63 -4.06 -5.26
C ALA A 70 -16.73 -3.83 -6.34
N VAL A 71 -17.30 -2.63 -6.38
CA VAL A 71 -18.31 -2.24 -7.39
C VAL A 71 -17.68 -1.93 -8.76
N ARG A 72 -16.34 -1.79 -8.86
CA ARG A 72 -15.70 -1.30 -10.11
C ARG A 72 -14.79 -2.29 -10.83
N GLU A 73 -13.85 -2.92 -10.16
CA GLU A 73 -12.95 -3.92 -10.81
C GLU A 73 -12.21 -4.77 -9.77
N GLU A 74 -12.29 -6.10 -9.88
CA GLU A 74 -11.52 -7.04 -9.08
C GLU A 74 -10.09 -7.22 -9.66
N GLY A 75 -9.31 -6.13 -9.72
CA GLY A 75 -7.95 -6.13 -10.24
C GLY A 75 -6.89 -6.53 -9.20
N THR A 76 -5.63 -6.51 -9.61
CA THR A 76 -4.45 -6.85 -8.78
C THR A 76 -4.42 -6.07 -7.46
N TRP A 77 -4.62 -4.76 -7.50
CA TRP A 77 -4.60 -3.91 -6.31
C TRP A 77 -5.79 -4.13 -5.38
N PHE A 78 -6.97 -4.43 -5.93
CA PHE A 78 -8.13 -4.79 -5.13
C PHE A 78 -7.85 -6.01 -4.23
N TRP A 79 -7.31 -7.08 -4.82
CA TRP A 79 -7.02 -8.29 -4.05
C TRP A 79 -5.85 -8.11 -3.09
N ALA A 80 -4.86 -7.29 -3.43
CA ALA A 80 -3.75 -6.94 -2.55
C ALA A 80 -4.25 -6.22 -1.29
N TRP A 81 -4.98 -5.14 -1.46
CA TRP A 81 -5.54 -4.39 -0.33
C TRP A 81 -6.56 -5.20 0.47
N LYS A 82 -7.34 -6.05 -0.21
CA LYS A 82 -8.25 -6.96 0.49
C LYS A 82 -7.50 -7.94 1.39
N ALA A 83 -6.40 -8.51 0.93
CA ALA A 83 -5.56 -9.37 1.75
C ALA A 83 -4.97 -8.60 2.94
N ALA A 84 -4.43 -7.40 2.70
CA ALA A 84 -3.85 -6.54 3.73
C ALA A 84 -4.88 -6.16 4.82
N VAL A 85 -6.02 -5.65 4.42
CA VAL A 85 -7.07 -5.17 5.33
C VAL A 85 -7.61 -6.31 6.19
N TYR A 86 -7.92 -7.45 5.59
CA TYR A 86 -8.41 -8.60 6.34
C TYR A 86 -7.31 -9.25 7.18
N GLY A 87 -6.05 -9.24 6.72
CA GLY A 87 -4.91 -9.73 7.47
C GLY A 87 -4.69 -8.96 8.77
N ARG A 88 -4.58 -7.65 8.67
CA ARG A 88 -4.42 -6.75 9.84
C ARG A 88 -5.65 -6.73 10.73
N GLY A 89 -6.85 -6.85 10.15
CA GLY A 89 -8.12 -6.91 10.88
C GLY A 89 -8.40 -8.24 11.61
N GLY A 90 -7.50 -9.22 11.52
CA GLY A 90 -7.65 -10.52 12.19
C GLY A 90 -8.56 -11.52 11.46
N HIS A 91 -8.96 -11.25 10.24
CA HIS A 91 -9.79 -12.11 9.40
C HIS A 91 -8.94 -13.03 8.51
N ALA A 92 -8.19 -13.94 9.12
CA ALA A 92 -7.16 -14.75 8.46
C ALA A 92 -7.65 -15.56 7.25
N GLU A 93 -8.88 -16.11 7.32
CA GLU A 93 -9.46 -16.90 6.21
C GLU A 93 -9.77 -16.03 4.99
N GLU A 94 -10.34 -14.85 5.19
CA GLU A 94 -10.62 -13.87 4.15
C GLU A 94 -9.32 -13.35 3.51
N ALA A 95 -8.32 -13.06 4.34
CA ALA A 95 -6.99 -12.65 3.88
C ALA A 95 -6.37 -13.73 2.99
N ARG A 96 -6.40 -14.99 3.42
CA ARG A 96 -5.88 -16.12 2.64
C ARG A 96 -6.62 -16.30 1.30
N ARG A 97 -7.94 -16.19 1.29
CA ARG A 97 -8.73 -16.24 0.05
C ARG A 97 -8.35 -15.11 -0.90
N ALA A 98 -8.13 -13.90 -0.37
CA ALA A 98 -7.71 -12.75 -1.17
C ALA A 98 -6.30 -12.94 -1.76
N LEU A 99 -5.35 -13.50 -0.99
CA LEU A 99 -4.01 -13.86 -1.48
C LEU A 99 -4.07 -14.86 -2.64
N VAL A 100 -4.85 -15.93 -2.50
CA VAL A 100 -5.03 -16.92 -3.58
C VAL A 100 -5.57 -16.25 -4.84
N LYS A 101 -6.53 -15.33 -4.71
CA LYS A 101 -7.07 -14.57 -5.85
C LYS A 101 -6.02 -13.66 -6.46
N LEU A 102 -5.24 -12.95 -5.63
CA LEU A 102 -4.14 -12.10 -6.09
C LEU A 102 -3.12 -12.88 -6.93
N GLU A 103 -2.76 -14.10 -6.49
CA GLU A 103 -1.82 -14.96 -7.21
C GLU A 103 -2.37 -15.44 -8.57
N GLN A 104 -3.69 -15.52 -8.72
CA GLN A 104 -4.38 -15.95 -9.94
C GLN A 104 -4.66 -14.80 -10.92
N VAL A 105 -4.70 -13.55 -10.44
CA VAL A 105 -4.99 -12.40 -11.31
C VAL A 105 -3.85 -12.16 -12.30
N SER A 106 -4.21 -12.02 -13.56
CA SER A 106 -3.30 -11.65 -14.64
C SER A 106 -3.03 -10.14 -14.57
N GLY A 107 -1.89 -9.74 -14.06
CA GLY A 107 -1.44 -8.33 -14.04
C GLY A 107 -0.07 -8.19 -14.66
N SER A 108 0.30 -6.97 -15.04
CA SER A 108 1.66 -6.68 -15.46
C SER A 108 2.63 -6.97 -14.31
N ARG A 109 3.87 -7.34 -14.63
CA ARG A 109 4.91 -7.57 -13.61
C ARG A 109 5.16 -6.33 -12.75
N ALA A 110 5.05 -5.13 -13.37
CA ALA A 110 5.21 -3.86 -12.71
C ALA A 110 4.16 -3.59 -11.62
N GLU A 111 2.94 -4.10 -11.79
CA GLU A 111 1.86 -3.98 -10.81
C GLU A 111 1.87 -5.13 -9.80
N ARG A 112 2.21 -6.33 -10.26
CA ARG A 112 2.11 -7.55 -9.44
C ARG A 112 3.10 -7.57 -8.28
N THR A 113 4.34 -7.16 -8.49
CA THR A 113 5.36 -7.18 -7.42
C THR A 113 5.01 -6.24 -6.28
N PRO A 114 4.69 -4.94 -6.50
CA PRO A 114 4.25 -4.06 -5.43
C PRO A 114 2.98 -4.54 -4.72
N ALA A 115 2.01 -5.06 -5.46
CA ALA A 115 0.76 -5.58 -4.89
C ALA A 115 0.99 -6.80 -3.98
N LEU A 116 1.86 -7.73 -4.36
CA LEU A 116 2.25 -8.85 -3.52
C LEU A 116 3.03 -8.42 -2.29
N LEU A 117 3.90 -7.40 -2.39
CA LEU A 117 4.61 -6.84 -1.25
C LEU A 117 3.64 -6.30 -0.21
N VAL A 118 2.65 -5.49 -0.62
CA VAL A 118 1.58 -5.00 0.26
C VAL A 118 0.85 -6.17 0.93
N ALA A 119 0.37 -7.13 0.15
CA ALA A 119 -0.39 -8.24 0.67
C ALA A 119 0.40 -9.08 1.68
N TYR A 120 1.65 -9.43 1.39
CA TYR A 120 2.48 -10.25 2.28
C TYR A 120 2.98 -9.49 3.51
N ALA A 121 3.27 -8.18 3.40
CA ALA A 121 3.68 -7.38 4.55
C ALA A 121 2.57 -7.34 5.60
N ASP A 122 1.34 -7.08 5.19
CA ASP A 122 0.20 -6.93 6.08
C ASP A 122 -0.41 -8.26 6.56
N THR A 123 -0.12 -9.37 5.88
CA THR A 123 -0.46 -10.72 6.37
C THR A 123 0.65 -11.35 7.23
N GLY A 124 1.77 -10.64 7.42
CA GLY A 124 2.88 -11.08 8.28
C GLY A 124 3.82 -12.09 7.65
N GLU A 125 3.77 -12.29 6.33
CA GLU A 125 4.61 -13.24 5.60
C GLU A 125 6.00 -12.67 5.29
N LYS A 126 6.77 -12.33 6.33
CA LYS A 126 8.06 -11.62 6.26
C LYS A 126 9.06 -12.26 5.30
N GLU A 127 9.17 -13.58 5.29
CA GLU A 127 10.09 -14.29 4.39
C GLU A 127 9.76 -13.99 2.92
N ARG A 128 8.49 -14.05 2.55
CA ARG A 128 8.05 -13.73 1.19
C ARG A 128 8.30 -12.29 0.79
N VAL A 129 8.14 -11.36 1.74
CA VAL A 129 8.46 -9.94 1.51
C VAL A 129 9.93 -9.79 1.15
N ILE A 130 10.84 -10.40 1.94
CA ILE A 130 12.28 -10.30 1.72
C ILE A 130 12.68 -10.95 0.39
N GLU A 131 12.15 -12.13 0.07
CA GLU A 131 12.40 -12.81 -1.21
C GLU A 131 11.95 -11.95 -2.40
N LEU A 132 10.76 -11.35 -2.32
CA LEU A 132 10.26 -10.47 -3.37
C LEU A 132 11.09 -9.20 -3.53
N LEU A 133 11.53 -8.60 -2.43
CA LEU A 133 12.39 -7.41 -2.47
C LEU A 133 13.76 -7.71 -3.08
N GLN A 134 14.37 -8.84 -2.73
CA GLN A 134 15.64 -9.28 -3.33
C GLN A 134 15.50 -9.53 -4.83
N LYS A 135 14.39 -10.16 -5.24
CA LYS A 135 14.05 -10.35 -6.65
C LYS A 135 13.82 -9.02 -7.35
N ALA A 136 13.03 -8.12 -6.77
CA ALA A 136 12.78 -6.78 -7.31
C ALA A 136 14.08 -5.99 -7.51
N TYR A 137 15.01 -6.09 -6.57
CA TYR A 137 16.34 -5.50 -6.69
C TYR A 137 17.12 -6.08 -7.88
N SER A 138 17.20 -7.42 -7.99
CA SER A 138 17.93 -8.06 -9.08
C SER A 138 17.37 -7.76 -10.47
N GLU A 139 16.10 -7.42 -10.54
CA GLU A 139 15.35 -7.09 -11.75
C GLU A 139 15.27 -5.59 -12.03
N HIS A 140 15.91 -4.75 -11.21
CA HIS A 140 15.89 -3.29 -11.31
C HIS A 140 14.45 -2.73 -11.30
N SER A 141 13.57 -3.35 -10.52
CA SER A 141 12.17 -2.94 -10.39
C SER A 141 12.04 -1.65 -9.56
N ASN A 142 11.10 -0.80 -9.93
CA ASN A 142 10.73 0.38 -9.15
C ASN A 142 10.09 0.05 -7.78
N ALA A 143 9.73 -1.21 -7.54
CA ALA A 143 9.18 -1.67 -6.26
C ALA A 143 10.13 -1.42 -5.06
N VAL A 144 11.44 -1.19 -5.30
CA VAL A 144 12.43 -0.91 -4.25
C VAL A 144 12.64 0.58 -3.98
N VAL A 145 11.95 1.48 -4.67
CA VAL A 145 12.24 2.93 -4.58
C VAL A 145 11.88 3.52 -3.21
N GLN A 146 10.81 3.07 -2.59
CA GLN A 146 10.30 3.63 -1.33
C GLN A 146 10.56 2.75 -0.09
N ILE A 147 11.30 1.66 -0.21
CA ILE A 147 11.45 0.69 0.88
C ILE A 147 12.08 1.26 2.15
N LYS A 148 12.87 2.33 2.05
CA LYS A 148 13.47 2.98 3.21
C LYS A 148 12.44 3.75 4.04
N VAL A 149 11.44 4.35 3.42
CA VAL A 149 10.54 5.32 4.06
C VAL A 149 9.12 4.81 4.26
N ASP A 150 8.72 3.75 3.55
CA ASP A 150 7.36 3.22 3.66
C ASP A 150 7.18 2.45 4.96
N PRO A 151 6.22 2.86 5.82
CA PRO A 151 5.91 2.20 7.10
C PRO A 151 5.56 0.71 6.99
N MET A 152 5.04 0.25 5.86
CA MET A 152 4.71 -1.17 5.69
C MET A 152 5.90 -2.11 5.89
N TYR A 153 7.14 -1.60 5.78
CA TYR A 153 8.38 -2.38 6.01
C TYR A 153 8.91 -2.28 7.44
N ASP A 154 8.27 -1.52 8.35
CA ASP A 154 8.71 -1.39 9.73
C ASP A 154 8.89 -2.74 10.44
N PRO A 155 8.03 -3.76 10.23
CA PRO A 155 8.19 -5.07 10.86
C PRO A 155 9.46 -5.85 10.46
N ILE A 156 10.11 -5.46 9.36
CA ILE A 156 11.32 -6.12 8.84
C ILE A 156 12.54 -5.20 8.79
N ARG A 157 12.46 -3.96 9.29
CA ARG A 157 13.57 -2.99 9.23
C ARG A 157 14.86 -3.48 9.88
N HIS A 158 14.76 -4.31 10.92
CA HIS A 158 15.89 -4.89 11.64
C HIS A 158 16.27 -6.30 11.16
N ASP A 159 15.67 -6.79 10.07
CA ASP A 159 16.15 -8.03 9.44
C ASP A 159 17.44 -7.74 8.67
N GLN A 160 18.50 -8.52 8.96
CA GLN A 160 19.81 -8.32 8.35
C GLN A 160 19.76 -8.31 6.82
N ARG A 161 18.89 -9.12 6.22
CA ARG A 161 18.73 -9.21 4.76
C ARG A 161 18.11 -7.92 4.18
N PHE A 162 17.22 -7.29 4.94
CA PHE A 162 16.64 -6.00 4.56
C PHE A 162 17.67 -4.87 4.69
N GLU A 163 18.45 -4.85 5.77
CA GLU A 163 19.54 -3.88 5.95
C GLU A 163 20.59 -4.02 4.85
N ASP A 164 20.97 -5.25 4.51
CA ASP A 164 21.90 -5.54 3.39
C ASP A 164 21.35 -5.04 2.05
N LEU A 165 20.04 -5.16 1.84
CA LEU A 165 19.38 -4.63 0.64
C LEU A 165 19.42 -3.10 0.59
N LEU A 166 19.13 -2.41 1.70
CA LEU A 166 19.25 -0.95 1.79
C LEU A 166 20.68 -0.48 1.49
N ARG A 167 21.69 -1.20 2.03
CA ARG A 167 23.11 -0.93 1.76
C ARG A 167 23.45 -1.05 0.26
N ARG A 168 22.98 -2.11 -0.38
CA ARG A 168 23.19 -2.34 -1.83
C ARG A 168 22.50 -1.31 -2.70
N LEU A 169 21.42 -0.70 -2.23
CA LEU A 169 20.71 0.39 -2.90
C LEU A 169 21.33 1.77 -2.63
N GLY A 170 22.35 1.88 -1.76
CA GLY A 170 22.90 3.15 -1.34
C GLY A 170 21.97 3.98 -0.45
N LEU A 171 21.04 3.32 0.25
CA LEU A 171 20.03 3.94 1.12
C LEU A 171 20.41 3.84 2.61
N GLU A 172 21.66 3.68 2.94
CA GLU A 172 22.15 3.69 4.33
C GLU A 172 21.89 5.05 5.01
N ASN A 173 21.84 5.05 6.35
CA ASN A 173 21.73 6.28 7.16
C ASN A 173 23.07 6.97 7.29
#